data_d48db8290332eb09b15df7467bebd0da
#
_entry.id   d48db8290332eb09b15df7467bebd0da
#
_cell.length_a   1.000
_cell.length_b   1.000
_cell.length_c   1.000
_cell.angle_alpha   90.00
_cell.angle_beta   90.00
_cell.angle_gamma   90.00
#
_symmetry.space_group_name_H-M   'P 1'
#
loop_
_entity.id
_entity.type
_entity.pdbx_description
1 polymer ?
#
loop_
_entity_poly.entity_id
_entity_poly.type
_entity_poly.pdbx_seq_one_letter_code
_entity_poly.pdbx_strand_id
1 'polypeptide(L)'
;MMPVSADKIFGWLSACLSIFIFIVSIKVSISSFRVKGKYKTIPFYMRIENILNYFVCSSWLIYSYIFNNIHLFSCSLIGTIFFFLWIIFIYLIYFRKISCFKYLTFIILALIYIPFILFLFGFSWSIGGPICVTFNIISFFPSILMLKEVIITKNYRLIKIKLNLLKLLAHLCWFIYGFIIININIVIPNVIGFIITFVSASFWNIFKKKSGSEKLSNRSVEVMRNRTEYTI
;
A
#
# COMPACT_ATOMS: atom_id res chain seq x y z
N MET A 1 8.47 1.93 -38.31
CA MET A 1 8.25 1.74 -36.89
C MET A 1 6.75 1.75 -36.63
N MET A 2 6.17 0.65 -36.11
CA MET A 2 4.76 0.70 -35.68
C MET A 2 4.65 1.66 -34.50
N PRO A 3 3.64 2.53 -34.43
CA PRO A 3 3.43 3.38 -33.26
C PRO A 3 3.22 2.51 -32.04
N VAL A 4 3.94 2.81 -30.96
CA VAL A 4 3.75 2.10 -29.68
C VAL A 4 2.32 2.38 -29.24
N SER A 5 1.50 1.34 -29.10
CA SER A 5 0.10 1.49 -28.71
C SER A 5 -0.02 1.98 -27.28
N ALA A 6 -1.02 2.81 -26.99
CA ALA A 6 -1.21 3.47 -25.69
C ALA A 6 -1.33 2.45 -24.54
N ASP A 7 -1.94 1.27 -24.78
CA ASP A 7 -2.03 0.18 -23.82
C ASP A 7 -0.65 -0.30 -23.35
N LYS A 8 0.33 -0.42 -24.26
CA LYS A 8 1.68 -0.82 -23.90
C LYS A 8 2.38 0.24 -23.05
N ILE A 9 2.22 1.52 -23.38
CA ILE A 9 2.82 2.63 -22.62
C ILE A 9 2.26 2.65 -21.21
N PHE A 10 0.95 2.71 -21.06
CA PHE A 10 0.32 2.76 -19.73
C PHE A 10 0.48 1.46 -18.95
N GLY A 11 0.47 0.31 -19.63
CA GLY A 11 0.72 -0.99 -19.00
C GLY A 11 2.10 -1.08 -18.36
N TRP A 12 3.17 -0.74 -19.09
CA TRP A 12 4.52 -0.75 -18.54
C TRP A 12 4.76 0.35 -17.51
N LEU A 13 4.21 1.55 -17.72
CA LEU A 13 4.31 2.63 -16.74
C LEU A 13 3.68 2.22 -15.40
N SER A 14 2.49 1.64 -15.45
CA SER A 14 1.79 1.14 -14.26
C SER A 14 2.57 0.03 -13.54
N ALA A 15 3.12 -0.92 -14.30
CA ALA A 15 3.92 -2.01 -13.75
C ALA A 15 5.19 -1.48 -13.07
N CYS A 16 5.94 -0.59 -13.72
CA CYS A 16 7.14 0.03 -13.15
C CYS A 16 6.84 0.83 -11.88
N LEU A 17 5.77 1.63 -11.87
CA LEU A 17 5.34 2.38 -10.69
C LEU A 17 4.99 1.46 -9.53
N SER A 18 4.27 0.35 -9.80
CA SER A 18 3.90 -0.62 -8.77
C SER A 18 5.13 -1.33 -8.17
N ILE A 19 6.09 -1.74 -9.00
CA ILE A 19 7.35 -2.33 -8.54
C ILE A 19 8.11 -1.35 -7.66
N PHE A 20 8.18 -0.09 -8.05
CA PHE A 20 8.82 0.95 -7.27
C PHE A 20 8.10 1.18 -5.92
N ILE A 21 6.76 1.15 -5.91
CA ILE A 21 5.96 1.22 -4.67
C ILE A 21 6.31 0.05 -3.75
N PHE A 22 6.45 -1.17 -4.26
CA PHE A 22 6.82 -2.34 -3.43
C PHE A 22 8.16 -2.13 -2.73
N ILE A 23 9.19 -1.68 -3.46
CA ILE A 23 10.51 -1.37 -2.92
C ILE A 23 10.43 -0.29 -1.83
N VAL A 24 9.72 0.81 -2.11
CA VAL A 24 9.58 1.93 -1.16
C VAL A 24 8.79 1.51 0.07
N SER A 25 7.73 0.71 -0.08
CA SER A 25 6.92 0.21 1.03
C SER A 25 7.72 -0.64 2.00
N ILE A 26 8.58 -1.53 1.49
CA ILE A 26 9.49 -2.34 2.32
C ILE A 26 10.52 -1.43 3.03
N LYS A 27 11.12 -0.48 2.32
CA LYS A 27 12.05 0.48 2.92
C LYS A 27 11.39 1.28 4.05
N VAL A 28 10.16 1.74 3.86
CA VAL A 28 9.38 2.46 4.88
C VAL A 28 9.10 1.55 6.08
N SER A 29 8.74 0.30 5.85
CA SER A 29 8.50 -0.67 6.92
C SER A 29 9.77 -0.96 7.73
N ILE A 30 10.92 -1.15 7.07
CA ILE A 30 12.22 -1.35 7.72
C ILE A 30 12.64 -0.09 8.51
N SER A 31 12.45 1.10 7.96
CA SER A 31 12.81 2.35 8.66
C SER A 31 11.95 2.59 9.91
N SER A 32 10.69 2.19 9.87
CA SER A 32 9.80 2.24 11.02
C SER A 32 10.23 1.31 12.16
N PHE A 33 10.98 0.26 11.83
CA PHE A 33 11.58 -0.67 12.80
C PHE A 33 12.80 -0.08 13.51
N ARG A 34 13.61 0.73 12.83
CA ARG A 34 14.86 1.30 13.37
C ARG A 34 14.68 2.49 14.32
N VAL A 35 13.60 3.25 14.17
CA VAL A 35 13.44 4.58 14.82
C VAL A 35 13.24 4.51 16.32
N LYS A 36 13.00 3.37 16.92
CA LYS A 36 12.58 3.34 18.32
C LYS A 36 13.42 2.52 19.30
N GLY A 37 14.65 2.16 19.01
CA GLY A 37 15.71 1.67 19.94
C GLY A 37 15.39 0.59 20.98
N LYS A 38 14.14 0.32 21.28
CA LYS A 38 13.60 -0.80 22.07
C LYS A 38 12.65 -1.54 21.15
N TYR A 39 12.84 -2.81 20.92
CA TYR A 39 11.99 -3.75 20.19
C TYR A 39 10.56 -3.23 19.89
N LYS A 40 10.43 -2.23 19.03
CA LYS A 40 9.15 -1.69 18.64
C LYS A 40 8.59 -2.47 17.50
N THR A 41 7.43 -2.96 17.76
CA THR A 41 6.57 -3.63 16.81
C THR A 41 6.27 -2.69 15.64
N ILE A 42 6.47 -3.18 14.40
CA ILE A 42 5.92 -2.52 13.21
C ILE A 42 4.43 -2.28 13.48
N PRO A 43 3.89 -1.07 13.19
CA PRO A 43 2.48 -0.79 13.38
C PRO A 43 1.59 -1.88 12.77
N PHE A 44 0.52 -2.25 13.47
CA PHE A 44 -0.36 -3.35 13.08
C PHE A 44 -0.88 -3.20 11.65
N TYR A 45 -1.31 -2.00 11.26
CA TYR A 45 -1.80 -1.72 9.91
C TYR A 45 -0.74 -1.94 8.82
N MET A 46 0.55 -1.63 9.08
CA MET A 46 1.62 -1.89 8.10
C MET A 46 1.91 -3.39 7.93
N ARG A 47 1.77 -4.18 8.99
CA ARG A 47 1.96 -5.64 8.91
C ARG A 47 0.86 -6.28 8.09
N ILE A 48 -0.39 -5.91 8.36
CA ILE A 48 -1.56 -6.39 7.61
C ILE A 48 -1.50 -5.93 6.15
N GLU A 49 -1.11 -4.68 5.88
CA GLU A 49 -0.98 -4.18 4.52
C GLU A 49 -0.07 -5.06 3.66
N ASN A 50 1.10 -5.43 4.17
CA ASN A 50 2.03 -6.27 3.41
C ASN A 50 1.53 -7.72 3.20
N ILE A 51 0.80 -8.24 4.18
CA ILE A 51 0.15 -9.55 4.09
C ILE A 51 -0.95 -9.53 3.03
N LEU A 52 -1.82 -8.54 3.07
CA LEU A 52 -2.90 -8.40 2.09
C LEU A 52 -2.35 -8.15 0.68
N ASN A 53 -1.28 -7.37 0.56
CA ASN A 53 -0.62 -7.15 -0.72
C ASN A 53 -0.04 -8.45 -1.32
N TYR A 54 0.44 -9.40 -0.49
CA TYR A 54 0.82 -10.71 -0.98
C TYR A 54 -0.36 -11.44 -1.63
N PHE A 55 -1.53 -11.47 -0.97
CA PHE A 55 -2.72 -12.11 -1.51
C PHE A 55 -3.23 -11.40 -2.78
N VAL A 56 -3.18 -10.08 -2.81
CA VAL A 56 -3.52 -9.29 -4.00
C VAL A 56 -2.59 -9.63 -5.16
N CYS A 57 -1.28 -9.56 -4.96
CA CYS A 57 -0.32 -9.83 -6.03
C CYS A 57 -0.43 -11.28 -6.54
N SER A 58 -0.60 -12.27 -5.66
CA SER A 58 -0.73 -13.67 -6.09
C SER A 58 -2.03 -13.95 -6.83
N SER A 59 -3.15 -13.33 -6.46
CA SER A 59 -4.40 -13.47 -7.23
C SER A 59 -4.31 -12.79 -8.60
N TRP A 60 -3.74 -11.58 -8.69
CA TRP A 60 -3.49 -10.91 -9.97
C TRP A 60 -2.48 -11.64 -10.85
N LEU A 61 -1.49 -12.33 -10.25
CA LEU A 61 -0.53 -13.15 -10.99
C LEU A 61 -1.24 -14.26 -11.76
N ILE A 62 -2.14 -14.98 -11.09
CA ILE A 62 -2.92 -16.07 -11.70
C ILE A 62 -3.85 -15.50 -12.78
N TYR A 63 -4.60 -14.44 -12.45
CA TYR A 63 -5.50 -13.77 -13.38
C TYR A 63 -4.76 -13.31 -14.65
N SER A 64 -3.62 -12.64 -14.49
CA SER A 64 -2.85 -12.11 -15.61
C SER A 64 -2.22 -13.19 -16.50
N TYR A 65 -1.82 -14.32 -15.92
CA TYR A 65 -1.36 -15.48 -16.65
C TYR A 65 -2.46 -16.04 -17.55
N ILE A 66 -3.64 -16.22 -17.00
CA ILE A 66 -4.82 -16.74 -17.71
C ILE A 66 -5.25 -15.83 -18.86
N PHE A 67 -5.25 -14.53 -18.63
CA PHE A 67 -5.66 -13.53 -19.62
C PHE A 67 -4.51 -13.01 -20.51
N ASN A 68 -3.33 -13.64 -20.45
CA ASN A 68 -2.13 -13.27 -21.23
C ASN A 68 -1.75 -11.78 -21.12
N ASN A 69 -1.96 -11.19 -19.93
CA ASN A 69 -1.64 -9.79 -19.68
C ASN A 69 -0.23 -9.65 -19.11
N ILE A 70 0.77 -9.47 -19.98
CA ILE A 70 2.18 -9.43 -19.62
C ILE A 70 2.55 -8.32 -18.65
N HIS A 71 1.91 -7.15 -18.73
CA HIS A 71 2.20 -6.01 -17.85
C HIS A 71 1.78 -6.29 -16.42
N LEU A 72 0.54 -6.79 -16.26
CA LEU A 72 -0.01 -7.18 -14.97
C LEU A 72 0.71 -8.40 -14.40
N PHE A 73 1.07 -9.37 -15.26
CA PHE A 73 1.83 -10.56 -14.87
C PHE A 73 3.20 -10.20 -14.29
N SER A 74 3.97 -9.39 -15.00
CA SER A 74 5.33 -9.00 -14.56
C SER A 74 5.32 -8.28 -13.22
N CYS A 75 4.39 -7.32 -13.04
CA CYS A 75 4.23 -6.59 -11.80
C CYS A 75 3.81 -7.52 -10.65
N SER A 76 2.82 -8.38 -10.89
CA SER A 76 2.25 -9.27 -9.88
C SER A 76 3.23 -10.36 -9.46
N LEU A 77 4.04 -10.88 -10.38
CA LEU A 77 5.10 -11.85 -10.08
C LEU A 77 6.13 -11.24 -9.13
N ILE A 78 6.65 -10.07 -9.48
CA ILE A 78 7.62 -9.36 -8.63
C ILE A 78 7.00 -9.04 -7.27
N GLY A 79 5.76 -8.53 -7.24
CA GLY A 79 5.06 -8.23 -6.00
C GLY A 79 4.85 -9.46 -5.11
N THR A 80 4.46 -10.60 -5.69
CA THR A 80 4.28 -11.85 -4.95
C THR A 80 5.59 -12.30 -4.29
N ILE A 81 6.70 -12.30 -5.03
CA ILE A 81 8.02 -12.66 -4.49
C ILE A 81 8.44 -11.69 -3.38
N PHE A 82 8.31 -10.37 -3.61
CA PHE A 82 8.71 -9.34 -2.64
C PHE A 82 7.92 -9.45 -1.33
N PHE A 83 6.61 -9.56 -1.39
CA PHE A 83 5.80 -9.65 -0.18
C PHE A 83 5.93 -10.99 0.52
N PHE A 84 6.17 -12.07 -0.20
CA PHE A 84 6.48 -13.38 0.40
C PHE A 84 7.81 -13.33 1.19
N LEU A 85 8.86 -12.81 0.58
CA LEU A 85 10.15 -12.60 1.26
C LEU A 85 10.03 -11.67 2.47
N TRP A 86 9.17 -10.65 2.37
CA TRP A 86 8.89 -9.76 3.49
C TRP A 86 8.17 -10.46 4.65
N ILE A 87 7.23 -11.35 4.36
CA ILE A 87 6.55 -12.18 5.38
C ILE A 87 7.58 -13.07 6.09
N ILE A 88 8.47 -13.72 5.34
CA ILE A 88 9.56 -14.53 5.91
C ILE A 88 10.48 -13.67 6.78
N PHE A 89 10.88 -12.51 6.31
CA PHE A 89 11.73 -11.59 7.05
C PHE A 89 11.11 -11.15 8.39
N ILE A 90 9.84 -10.77 8.37
CA ILE A 90 9.10 -10.45 9.60
C ILE A 90 9.05 -11.67 10.52
N TYR A 91 8.77 -12.86 9.98
CA TYR A 91 8.77 -14.09 10.75
C TYR A 91 10.10 -14.30 11.47
N LEU A 92 11.23 -14.22 10.76
CA LEU A 92 12.56 -14.42 11.34
C LEU A 92 12.90 -13.41 12.44
N ILE A 93 12.48 -12.16 12.32
CA ILE A 93 12.72 -11.12 13.32
C ILE A 93 11.86 -11.33 14.57
N TYR A 94 10.61 -11.73 14.40
CA TYR A 94 9.68 -11.90 15.51
C TYR A 94 9.76 -13.29 16.17
N PHE A 95 10.42 -14.26 15.53
CA PHE A 95 10.57 -15.64 16.01
C PHE A 95 11.13 -15.73 17.44
N ARG A 96 12.00 -14.82 17.83
CA ARG A 96 12.60 -14.79 19.19
C ARG A 96 11.62 -14.37 20.31
N LYS A 97 10.40 -13.87 19.99
CA LYS A 97 9.53 -13.23 21.00
C LYS A 97 8.08 -13.68 21.04
N ILE A 98 7.56 -14.32 20.02
CA ILE A 98 6.14 -14.68 19.92
C ILE A 98 6.02 -16.15 19.54
N SER A 99 5.04 -16.84 20.10
CA SER A 99 4.75 -18.25 19.79
C SER A 99 4.91 -18.55 18.30
N CYS A 100 5.92 -19.35 18.00
CA CYS A 100 6.31 -19.82 16.66
C CYS A 100 5.11 -20.31 15.83
N PHE A 101 4.13 -20.89 16.49
CA PHE A 101 2.94 -21.51 15.92
C PHE A 101 2.10 -20.53 15.08
N LYS A 102 1.87 -19.29 15.54
CA LYS A 102 1.01 -18.32 14.84
C LYS A 102 1.56 -17.90 13.49
N TYR A 103 2.88 -17.78 13.35
CA TYR A 103 3.50 -17.38 12.09
C TYR A 103 3.71 -18.55 11.13
N LEU A 104 3.99 -19.75 11.67
CA LEU A 104 4.04 -20.96 10.87
C LEU A 104 2.68 -21.22 10.20
N THR A 105 1.59 -21.08 10.96
CA THR A 105 0.23 -21.15 10.41
C THR A 105 0.03 -20.17 9.26
N PHE A 106 0.56 -18.94 9.39
CA PHE A 106 0.41 -17.93 8.35
C PHE A 106 1.20 -18.25 7.07
N ILE A 107 2.43 -18.77 7.21
CA ILE A 107 3.23 -19.23 6.05
C ILE A 107 2.53 -20.39 5.36
N ILE A 108 2.00 -21.35 6.12
CA ILE A 108 1.24 -22.47 5.58
C ILE A 108 -0.01 -21.99 4.83
N LEU A 109 -0.75 -21.04 5.41
CA LEU A 109 -1.91 -20.43 4.74
C LEU A 109 -1.52 -19.72 3.45
N ALA A 110 -0.39 -18.98 3.43
CA ALA A 110 0.10 -18.32 2.23
C ALA A 110 0.49 -19.33 1.13
N LEU A 111 1.09 -20.47 1.51
CA LEU A 111 1.44 -21.52 0.57
C LEU A 111 0.23 -22.27 0.03
N ILE A 112 -0.79 -22.51 0.85
CA ILE A 112 -2.04 -23.18 0.43
C ILE A 112 -2.91 -22.24 -0.42
N TYR A 113 -2.80 -20.92 -0.22
CA TYR A 113 -3.62 -19.94 -0.92
C TYR A 113 -3.46 -20.02 -2.45
N ILE A 114 -2.23 -20.17 -2.97
CA ILE A 114 -1.99 -20.24 -4.42
C ILE A 114 -2.71 -21.45 -5.05
N PRO A 115 -2.55 -22.69 -4.56
CA PRO A 115 -3.33 -23.82 -5.06
C PRO A 115 -4.84 -23.65 -4.92
N PHE A 116 -5.30 -23.06 -3.82
CA PHE A 116 -6.73 -22.79 -3.60
C PHE A 116 -7.29 -21.82 -4.64
N ILE A 117 -6.59 -20.74 -4.95
CA ILE A 117 -7.00 -19.80 -6.00
C ILE A 117 -6.95 -20.46 -7.38
N LEU A 118 -5.92 -21.24 -7.70
CA LEU A 118 -5.86 -22.00 -8.95
C LEU A 118 -7.06 -22.95 -9.11
N PHE A 119 -7.45 -23.62 -8.02
CA PHE A 119 -8.64 -24.46 -7.98
C PHE A 119 -9.93 -23.67 -8.26
N LEU A 120 -10.11 -22.51 -7.62
CA LEU A 120 -11.26 -21.63 -7.86
C LEU A 120 -11.33 -21.14 -9.31
N PHE A 121 -10.21 -20.78 -9.91
CA PHE A 121 -10.14 -20.37 -11.31
C PHE A 121 -10.44 -21.54 -12.27
N GLY A 122 -10.16 -22.78 -11.89
CA GLY A 122 -10.51 -23.96 -12.65
C GLY A 122 -12.01 -24.22 -12.75
N PHE A 123 -12.80 -23.73 -11.78
CA PHE A 123 -14.25 -23.89 -11.78
C PHE A 123 -14.99 -22.91 -12.72
N SER A 124 -14.54 -21.69 -12.82
CA SER A 124 -15.13 -20.71 -13.74
C SER A 124 -14.19 -19.52 -13.97
N TRP A 125 -13.84 -19.30 -15.20
CA TRP A 125 -13.02 -18.16 -15.64
C TRP A 125 -13.67 -16.79 -15.33
N SER A 126 -15.00 -16.75 -15.26
CA SER A 126 -15.75 -15.52 -14.96
C SER A 126 -15.59 -15.04 -13.52
N ILE A 127 -15.23 -15.92 -12.58
CA ILE A 127 -15.12 -15.59 -11.15
C ILE A 127 -13.76 -14.98 -10.81
N GLY A 128 -12.72 -15.25 -11.59
CA GLY A 128 -11.36 -14.84 -11.31
C GLY A 128 -11.15 -13.35 -11.15
N GLY A 129 -11.73 -12.56 -12.05
CA GLY A 129 -11.70 -11.10 -11.99
C GLY A 129 -12.34 -10.54 -10.71
N PRO A 130 -13.59 -10.85 -10.40
CA PRO A 130 -14.24 -10.48 -9.14
C PRO A 130 -13.46 -10.87 -7.88
N ILE A 131 -12.82 -12.03 -7.85
CA ILE A 131 -11.96 -12.44 -6.72
C ILE A 131 -10.78 -11.47 -6.56
N CYS A 132 -10.08 -11.15 -7.64
CA CYS A 132 -8.97 -10.19 -7.61
C CYS A 132 -9.42 -8.80 -7.13
N VAL A 133 -10.57 -8.33 -7.61
CA VAL A 133 -11.18 -7.06 -7.18
C VAL A 133 -11.47 -7.08 -5.68
N THR A 134 -12.08 -8.15 -5.18
CA THR A 134 -12.42 -8.31 -3.76
C THR A 134 -11.17 -8.25 -2.87
N PHE A 135 -10.12 -9.01 -3.19
CA PHE A 135 -8.86 -8.95 -2.43
C PHE A 135 -8.22 -7.57 -2.49
N ASN A 136 -8.29 -6.90 -3.63
CA ASN A 136 -7.75 -5.56 -3.79
C ASN A 136 -8.51 -4.54 -2.91
N ILE A 137 -9.84 -4.61 -2.87
CA ILE A 137 -10.67 -3.76 -2.01
C ILE A 137 -10.35 -4.02 -0.52
N ILE A 138 -10.25 -5.28 -0.11
CA ILE A 138 -9.87 -5.66 1.25
C ILE A 138 -8.47 -5.11 1.61
N SER A 139 -7.55 -5.05 0.65
CA SER A 139 -6.20 -4.53 0.88
C SER A 139 -6.14 -3.03 1.20
N PHE A 140 -7.21 -2.29 0.95
CA PHE A 140 -7.30 -0.87 1.36
C PHE A 140 -7.68 -0.67 2.83
N PHE A 141 -8.14 -1.72 3.51
CA PHE A 141 -8.53 -1.64 4.92
C PHE A 141 -7.44 -1.07 5.86
N PRO A 142 -6.16 -1.47 5.76
CA PRO A 142 -5.09 -0.87 6.55
C PRO A 142 -4.91 0.64 6.32
N SER A 143 -5.09 1.10 5.09
CA SER A 143 -5.04 2.52 4.75
C SER A 143 -6.18 3.31 5.40
N ILE A 144 -7.37 2.72 5.47
CA ILE A 144 -8.53 3.29 6.17
C ILE A 144 -8.28 3.35 7.69
N LEU A 145 -7.71 2.29 8.28
CA LEU A 145 -7.34 2.29 9.70
C LEU A 145 -6.30 3.36 10.01
N MET A 146 -5.27 3.51 9.18
CA MET A 146 -4.28 4.58 9.31
C MET A 146 -4.94 5.96 9.23
N LEU A 147 -5.86 6.15 8.30
CA LEU A 147 -6.59 7.41 8.14
C LEU A 147 -7.44 7.73 9.37
N LYS A 148 -8.16 6.74 9.92
CA LYS A 148 -8.88 6.87 11.19
C LYS A 148 -7.94 7.33 12.32
N GLU A 149 -6.76 6.71 12.45
CA GLU A 149 -5.77 7.09 13.46
C GLU A 149 -5.29 8.53 13.26
N VAL A 150 -5.03 8.95 12.01
CA VAL A 150 -4.65 10.34 11.67
C VAL A 150 -5.73 11.33 12.08
N ILE A 151 -7.00 11.04 11.84
CA ILE A 151 -8.13 11.91 12.19
C ILE A 151 -8.24 12.07 13.71
N ILE A 152 -8.13 10.97 14.47
CA ILE A 152 -8.23 10.96 15.92
C ILE A 152 -7.04 11.69 16.56
N THR A 153 -5.82 11.36 16.13
CA THR A 153 -4.57 11.86 16.74
C THR A 153 -4.12 13.19 16.15
N LYS A 154 -4.70 13.63 15.03
CA LYS A 154 -4.27 14.79 14.22
C LYS A 154 -2.81 14.73 13.80
N ASN A 155 -2.20 13.53 13.82
CA ASN A 155 -0.80 13.29 13.51
C ASN A 155 -0.61 12.98 12.02
N TYR A 156 -0.46 14.03 11.20
CA TYR A 156 -0.24 13.90 9.76
C TYR A 156 1.05 13.14 9.38
N ARG A 157 2.02 12.98 10.30
CA ARG A 157 3.30 12.29 10.06
C ARG A 157 3.12 10.78 9.87
N LEU A 158 1.98 10.23 10.27
CA LEU A 158 1.62 8.83 9.99
C LEU A 158 1.46 8.61 8.49
N ILE A 159 0.97 9.60 7.75
CA ILE A 159 0.85 9.55 6.28
C ILE A 159 2.22 9.80 5.67
N LYS A 160 2.79 8.79 5.03
CA LYS A 160 4.04 8.89 4.27
C LYS A 160 3.75 9.51 2.90
N ILE A 161 3.64 10.84 2.85
CA ILE A 161 3.10 11.59 1.70
C ILE A 161 3.77 11.20 0.36
N LYS A 162 5.10 11.01 0.33
CA LYS A 162 5.80 10.64 -0.90
C LYS A 162 5.32 9.28 -1.44
N LEU A 163 5.16 8.29 -0.56
CA LEU A 163 4.64 6.98 -0.94
C LEU A 163 3.16 7.08 -1.34
N ASN A 164 2.39 7.89 -0.63
CA ASN A 164 0.96 8.08 -0.93
C ASN A 164 0.74 8.73 -2.30
N LEU A 165 1.53 9.75 -2.66
CA LEU A 165 1.48 10.37 -3.99
C LEU A 165 1.90 9.39 -5.10
N LEU A 166 2.88 8.54 -4.83
CA LEU A 166 3.29 7.50 -5.76
C LEU A 166 2.17 6.46 -5.99
N LYS A 167 1.48 6.04 -4.90
CA LYS A 167 0.29 5.18 -4.98
C LYS A 167 -0.83 5.85 -5.80
N LEU A 168 -1.06 7.14 -5.58
CA LEU A 168 -2.06 7.91 -6.33
C LEU A 168 -1.79 7.88 -7.83
N LEU A 169 -0.53 8.12 -8.22
CA LEU A 169 -0.11 8.08 -9.62
C LEU A 169 -0.25 6.67 -10.22
N ALA A 170 0.14 5.64 -9.48
CA ALA A 170 0.01 4.26 -9.94
C ALA A 170 -1.46 3.86 -10.16
N HIS A 171 -2.36 4.22 -9.23
CA HIS A 171 -3.80 3.97 -9.39
C HIS A 171 -4.35 4.68 -10.62
N LEU A 172 -3.93 5.92 -10.89
CA LEU A 172 -4.33 6.65 -12.08
C LEU A 172 -3.84 5.94 -13.37
N CYS A 173 -2.59 5.50 -13.41
CA CYS A 173 -2.05 4.80 -14.57
C CYS A 173 -2.75 3.45 -14.81
N TRP A 174 -3.00 2.65 -13.75
CA TRP A 174 -3.75 1.40 -13.87
C TRP A 174 -5.21 1.63 -14.26
N PHE A 175 -5.83 2.71 -13.78
CA PHE A 175 -7.17 3.11 -14.21
C PHE A 175 -7.21 3.38 -15.70
N ILE A 176 -6.29 4.23 -16.22
CA ILE A 176 -6.20 4.55 -17.64
C ILE A 176 -5.93 3.29 -18.48
N TYR A 177 -4.99 2.45 -18.02
CA TYR A 177 -4.69 1.19 -18.68
C TYR A 177 -5.91 0.27 -18.75
N GLY A 178 -6.60 0.05 -17.61
CA GLY A 178 -7.79 -0.78 -17.54
C GLY A 178 -8.93 -0.25 -18.43
N PHE A 179 -9.05 1.08 -18.56
CA PHE A 179 -10.02 1.72 -19.43
C PHE A 179 -9.69 1.49 -20.92
N ILE A 180 -8.41 1.61 -21.31
CA ILE A 180 -7.96 1.38 -22.69
C ILE A 180 -8.22 -0.07 -23.13
N ILE A 181 -7.95 -1.05 -22.26
CA ILE A 181 -8.16 -2.47 -22.58
C ILE A 181 -9.58 -2.97 -22.25
N ILE A 182 -10.47 -2.07 -21.83
CA ILE A 182 -11.89 -2.35 -21.48
C ILE A 182 -12.00 -3.46 -20.43
N ASN A 183 -11.15 -3.42 -19.40
CA ASN A 183 -11.15 -4.41 -18.32
C ASN A 183 -11.63 -3.80 -17.00
N ILE A 184 -12.92 -4.01 -16.72
CA ILE A 184 -13.60 -3.47 -15.54
C ILE A 184 -12.98 -3.97 -14.21
N ASN A 185 -12.41 -5.18 -14.19
CA ASN A 185 -11.76 -5.72 -13.00
C ASN A 185 -10.50 -4.94 -12.63
N ILE A 186 -9.81 -4.34 -13.59
CA ILE A 186 -8.68 -3.44 -13.33
C ILE A 186 -9.17 -2.04 -12.97
N VAL A 187 -10.22 -1.55 -13.62
CA VAL A 187 -10.76 -0.20 -13.42
C VAL A 187 -11.28 -0.01 -11.99
N ILE A 188 -12.19 -0.87 -11.53
CA ILE A 188 -12.89 -0.70 -10.24
C ILE A 188 -11.92 -0.52 -9.05
N PRO A 189 -10.97 -1.42 -8.76
CA PRO A 189 -10.12 -1.28 -7.59
C PRO A 189 -9.20 -0.06 -7.68
N ASN A 190 -8.82 0.35 -8.89
CA ASN A 190 -7.95 1.51 -9.07
C ASN A 190 -8.67 2.84 -8.87
N VAL A 191 -9.95 2.94 -9.23
CA VAL A 191 -10.79 4.09 -8.87
C VAL A 191 -10.92 4.22 -7.35
N ILE A 192 -11.22 3.11 -6.66
CA ILE A 192 -11.34 3.09 -5.19
C ILE A 192 -10.00 3.45 -4.54
N GLY A 193 -8.90 2.86 -4.99
CA GLY A 193 -7.55 3.15 -4.50
C GLY A 193 -7.16 4.61 -4.72
N PHE A 194 -7.50 5.18 -5.88
CA PHE A 194 -7.28 6.60 -6.19
C PHE A 194 -8.03 7.50 -5.19
N ILE A 195 -9.30 7.24 -4.95
CA ILE A 195 -10.11 8.02 -3.98
C ILE A 195 -9.50 7.95 -2.58
N ILE A 196 -9.15 6.77 -2.08
CA ILE A 196 -8.57 6.59 -0.74
C ILE A 196 -7.23 7.32 -0.60
N THR A 197 -6.37 7.22 -1.60
CA THR A 197 -5.05 7.89 -1.58
C THR A 197 -5.18 9.40 -1.73
N PHE A 198 -6.13 9.89 -2.52
CA PHE A 198 -6.45 11.30 -2.66
C PHE A 198 -6.95 11.89 -1.34
N VAL A 199 -7.91 11.23 -0.69
CA VAL A 199 -8.43 11.62 0.63
C VAL A 199 -7.30 11.66 1.66
N SER A 200 -6.41 10.66 1.67
CA SER A 200 -5.25 10.62 2.57
C SER A 200 -4.30 11.80 2.35
N ALA A 201 -4.03 12.17 1.09
CA ALA A 201 -3.19 13.33 0.76
C ALA A 201 -3.84 14.65 1.21
N SER A 202 -5.16 14.76 1.08
CA SER A 202 -5.95 15.93 1.52
C SER A 202 -5.86 16.10 3.04
N PHE A 203 -6.04 15.04 3.81
CA PHE A 203 -5.89 15.09 5.27
C PHE A 203 -4.46 15.45 5.69
N TRP A 204 -3.44 14.94 5.00
CA TRP A 204 -2.06 15.33 5.26
C TRP A 204 -1.88 16.85 5.11
N ASN A 205 -2.40 17.46 4.03
CA ASN A 205 -2.32 18.89 3.80
C ASN A 205 -3.03 19.70 4.89
N ILE A 206 -4.26 19.30 5.26
CA ILE A 206 -5.07 19.98 6.26
C ILE A 206 -4.37 20.01 7.63
N PHE A 207 -3.94 18.83 8.12
CA PHE A 207 -3.32 18.74 9.44
C PHE A 207 -1.90 19.30 9.48
N LYS A 208 -1.15 19.25 8.37
CA LYS A 208 0.16 19.90 8.27
C LYS A 208 0.04 21.41 8.38
N LYS A 209 -0.92 22.03 7.66
CA LYS A 209 -1.17 23.47 7.69
C LYS A 209 -1.58 23.93 9.11
N LYS A 210 -2.46 23.18 9.76
CA LYS A 210 -2.91 23.47 11.13
C LYS A 210 -1.74 23.40 12.12
N SER A 211 -0.90 22.38 12.08
CA SER A 211 0.28 22.24 12.93
C SER A 211 1.31 23.36 12.71
N GLY A 212 1.43 23.87 11.50
CA GLY A 212 2.30 25.03 11.19
C GLY A 212 1.77 26.31 11.83
N SER A 213 0.46 26.56 11.74
CA SER A 213 -0.19 27.74 12.32
C SER A 213 -0.09 27.76 13.85
N GLU A 214 -0.33 26.63 14.52
CA GLU A 214 -0.18 26.50 15.98
C GLU A 214 1.26 26.80 16.46
N LYS A 215 2.27 26.36 15.72
CA LYS A 215 3.68 26.65 16.05
C LYS A 215 4.02 28.13 15.92
N LEU A 216 3.51 28.80 14.89
CA LEU A 216 3.70 30.24 14.69
C LEU A 216 3.02 31.04 15.79
N SER A 217 1.80 30.68 16.17
CA SER A 217 1.06 31.32 17.27
C SER A 217 1.80 31.18 18.60
N ASN A 218 2.26 29.98 18.93
CA ASN A 218 3.01 29.74 20.17
C ASN A 218 4.33 30.51 20.21
N ARG A 219 5.04 30.62 19.08
CA ARG A 219 6.29 31.38 18.99
C ARG A 219 6.06 32.88 19.14
N SER A 220 4.97 33.43 18.61
CA SER A 220 4.62 34.85 18.79
C SER A 220 4.26 35.17 20.23
N VAL A 221 3.54 34.27 20.92
CA VAL A 221 3.21 34.40 22.35
C VAL A 221 4.47 34.39 23.21
N GLU A 222 5.41 33.47 22.92
CA GLU A 222 6.70 33.35 23.64
C GLU A 222 7.58 34.60 23.46
N VAL A 223 7.63 35.15 22.23
CA VAL A 223 8.37 36.40 21.94
C VAL A 223 7.75 37.60 22.68
N MET A 224 6.42 37.66 22.75
CA MET A 224 5.73 38.75 23.51
C MET A 224 6.00 38.61 25.01
N ARG A 225 5.97 37.40 25.56
CA ARG A 225 6.23 37.15 26.98
C ARG A 225 7.65 37.57 27.37
N ASN A 226 8.65 37.20 26.58
CA ASN A 226 10.02 37.57 26.82
C ASN A 226 10.26 39.08 26.72
N ARG A 227 9.52 39.80 25.83
CA ARG A 227 9.61 41.29 25.78
C ARG A 227 9.04 41.95 27.03
N THR A 228 7.99 41.46 27.62
CA THR A 228 7.44 42.00 28.85
C THR A 228 8.30 41.75 30.07
N GLU A 229 9.09 40.69 30.12
CA GLU A 229 10.04 40.43 31.22
C GLU A 229 11.29 41.34 31.19
N TYR A 230 11.62 41.97 30.06
CA TYR A 230 12.78 42.89 29.94
C TYR A 230 12.37 44.36 30.10
N THR A 231 11.10 44.67 30.34
CA THR A 231 10.57 46.03 30.47
C THR A 231 10.16 46.39 31.90
N ILE A 232 10.45 45.53 32.88
CA ILE A 232 10.29 45.75 34.33
C ILE A 232 11.69 45.81 34.95
#